data_3b0cdcf7a044469ded6b699eb950615f
#
_entry.id   3b0cdcf7a044469ded6b699eb950615f
#
_cell.length_a   1.000
_cell.length_b   1.000
_cell.length_c   1.000
_cell.angle_alpha   90.00
_cell.angle_beta   90.00
_cell.angle_gamma   90.00
#
_symmetry.space_group_name_H-M   'P 1'
#
loop_
_entity.id
_entity.type
_entity.pdbx_description
1 polymer ?
#
loop_
_entity_poly.entity_id
_entity_poly.type
_entity_poly.pdbx_seq_one_letter_code
_entity_poly.pdbx_strand_id
1 'polypeptide(L)'
;MITALIMAGGEGTRFWPLSRKDHPKQFLKLNDNQKTMLQETVERINELVPLEQVFIATNEAYQKAIKKQLDGIPEENIIVEPMKRNTAACIGLSSVVIEDKYTGSTMIVLPADHLIKDHKRFVDILRKSIMTAATGKNLVTIGIEPTHPETGYGYIHFGDQLHTIDGDQVFEVRNFTEKPDLSTAKEFLEEGTYLWNSGMFIWQLSSILANIETHLPEMYESLDRIKNALGTDLAQKVIRDEFEKMQSVSIDYGIMEKADDIFVIPGSFGWDDLGSWPALERVKKVDADGNVVIGKHYGIDTTNSIIHSPNKVVTTIGLDDVVIVDTEDAILICDKKRAQEVKEIRNILEAEGLEDCL
;
A
#
# COMPACT_ATOMS: atom_id res chain seq x y z
N MET A 1 -3.21 -23.34 5.68
CA MET A 1 -1.98 -22.82 5.05
C MET A 1 -2.11 -21.30 4.97
N ILE A 2 -1.00 -20.56 5.03
CA ILE A 2 -1.00 -19.10 4.97
C ILE A 2 -0.24 -18.68 3.72
N THR A 3 -0.80 -17.76 2.94
CA THR A 3 -0.16 -17.15 1.79
C THR A 3 -0.12 -15.63 1.96
N ALA A 4 0.76 -14.94 1.27
CA ALA A 4 0.79 -13.48 1.27
C ALA A 4 0.75 -12.93 -0.15
N LEU A 5 -0.07 -11.93 -0.37
CA LEU A 5 -0.11 -11.11 -1.56
C LEU A 5 0.44 -9.73 -1.25
N ILE A 6 1.52 -9.32 -1.90
CA ILE A 6 2.07 -7.97 -1.80
C ILE A 6 1.70 -7.22 -3.08
N MET A 7 0.92 -6.15 -2.93
CA MET A 7 0.49 -5.30 -4.04
C MET A 7 1.57 -4.26 -4.36
N ALA A 8 2.24 -4.42 -5.49
CA ALA A 8 3.38 -3.61 -5.94
C ALA A 8 3.15 -2.94 -7.32
N GLY A 9 1.89 -2.62 -7.64
CA GLY A 9 1.51 -2.00 -8.93
C GLY A 9 1.42 -0.47 -8.92
N GLY A 10 1.55 0.18 -7.74
CA GLY A 10 1.46 1.63 -7.59
C GLY A 10 2.65 2.38 -8.21
N GLU A 11 2.43 3.61 -8.68
CA GLU A 11 3.49 4.45 -9.27
C GLU A 11 4.17 5.37 -8.24
N GLY A 12 3.49 5.73 -7.16
CA GLY A 12 4.05 6.63 -6.13
C GLY A 12 4.43 8.01 -6.65
N THR A 13 3.63 8.57 -7.55
CA THR A 13 3.92 9.81 -8.31
C THR A 13 4.23 11.04 -7.46
N ARG A 14 3.76 11.07 -6.20
CA ARG A 14 3.98 12.19 -5.27
C ARG A 14 5.41 12.28 -4.73
N PHE A 15 6.22 11.22 -4.92
CA PHE A 15 7.65 11.22 -4.58
C PHE A 15 8.55 11.64 -5.76
N TRP A 16 7.95 12.11 -6.87
CA TRP A 16 8.76 12.73 -7.91
C TRP A 16 9.61 13.87 -7.30
N PRO A 17 10.89 14.04 -7.67
CA PRO A 17 11.64 13.36 -8.73
C PRO A 17 12.37 12.09 -8.31
N LEU A 18 12.20 11.55 -7.11
CA LEU A 18 12.81 10.24 -6.75
C LEU A 18 12.04 9.07 -7.36
N SER A 19 10.70 9.12 -7.36
CA SER A 19 9.90 8.12 -8.05
C SER A 19 9.84 8.43 -9.55
N ARG A 20 9.94 7.38 -10.37
CA ARG A 20 9.91 7.42 -11.83
C ARG A 20 8.98 6.35 -12.38
N LYS A 21 8.66 6.42 -13.70
CA LYS A 21 7.86 5.39 -14.39
C LYS A 21 8.46 3.98 -14.25
N ASP A 22 9.78 3.87 -14.25
CA ASP A 22 10.52 2.61 -14.10
C ASP A 22 11.04 2.37 -12.66
N HIS A 23 10.97 3.38 -11.80
CA HIS A 23 11.44 3.33 -10.41
C HIS A 23 10.39 3.90 -9.43
N PRO A 24 9.24 3.18 -9.25
CA PRO A 24 8.14 3.66 -8.41
C PRO A 24 8.50 3.67 -6.92
N LYS A 25 7.63 4.26 -6.10
CA LYS A 25 7.83 4.46 -4.65
C LYS A 25 8.28 3.19 -3.92
N GLN A 26 7.71 2.03 -4.20
CA GLN A 26 8.06 0.77 -3.54
C GLN A 26 9.50 0.30 -3.80
N PHE A 27 10.19 0.87 -4.80
CA PHE A 27 11.61 0.63 -5.06
C PHE A 27 12.53 1.68 -4.42
N LEU A 28 11.97 2.71 -3.79
CA LEU A 28 12.75 3.72 -3.09
C LEU A 28 13.30 3.15 -1.77
N LYS A 29 14.48 3.65 -1.39
CA LYS A 29 15.14 3.36 -0.11
C LYS A 29 14.91 4.52 0.84
N LEU A 30 13.71 4.61 1.39
CA LEU A 30 13.32 5.71 2.27
C LEU A 30 13.78 5.52 3.72
N ASN A 31 14.21 4.31 4.08
CA ASN A 31 14.78 3.97 5.39
C ASN A 31 16.31 4.00 5.38
N ASP A 32 16.92 3.91 6.57
CA ASP A 32 18.38 4.00 6.73
C ASP A 32 19.10 2.66 6.48
N ASN A 33 18.37 1.57 6.27
CA ASN A 33 18.89 0.21 6.09
C ASN A 33 19.28 -0.17 4.66
N GLN A 34 19.23 0.76 3.73
CA GLN A 34 19.59 0.58 2.30
C GLN A 34 18.72 -0.44 1.53
N LYS A 35 17.59 -0.89 2.08
CA LYS A 35 16.61 -1.75 1.41
C LYS A 35 15.50 -0.94 0.78
N THR A 36 14.91 -1.46 -0.29
CA THR A 36 13.70 -0.87 -0.86
C THR A 36 12.48 -1.20 0.02
N MET A 37 11.42 -0.39 -0.05
CA MET A 37 10.20 -0.64 0.73
C MET A 37 9.59 -2.02 0.42
N LEU A 38 9.68 -2.46 -0.83
CA LEU A 38 9.26 -3.80 -1.25
C LEU A 38 10.08 -4.90 -0.57
N GLN A 39 11.42 -4.76 -0.54
CA GLN A 39 12.31 -5.71 0.15
C GLN A 39 12.01 -5.79 1.64
N GLU A 40 11.78 -4.65 2.28
CA GLU A 40 11.40 -4.60 3.70
C GLU A 40 10.06 -5.27 3.97
N THR A 41 9.09 -5.09 3.07
CA THR A 41 7.77 -5.72 3.21
C THR A 41 7.87 -7.24 3.11
N VAL A 42 8.63 -7.76 2.16
CA VAL A 42 8.89 -9.22 2.03
C VAL A 42 9.63 -9.77 3.26
N GLU A 43 10.71 -9.13 3.67
CA GLU A 43 11.50 -9.57 4.83
C GLU A 43 10.68 -9.61 6.12
N ARG A 44 9.84 -8.60 6.33
CA ARG A 44 9.00 -8.44 7.51
C ARG A 44 8.03 -9.61 7.69
N ILE A 45 7.51 -10.18 6.61
CA ILE A 45 6.55 -11.28 6.67
C ILE A 45 7.20 -12.66 6.53
N ASN A 46 8.48 -12.75 6.16
CA ASN A 46 9.15 -14.04 5.93
C ASN A 46 9.23 -14.93 7.20
N GLU A 47 9.15 -14.33 8.38
CA GLU A 47 9.01 -15.07 9.65
C GLU A 47 7.66 -15.81 9.75
N LEU A 48 6.63 -15.32 9.07
CA LEU A 48 5.26 -15.83 9.15
C LEU A 48 4.87 -16.65 7.92
N VAL A 49 5.35 -16.25 6.75
CA VAL A 49 5.01 -16.83 5.44
C VAL A 49 6.29 -17.17 4.67
N PRO A 50 6.58 -18.44 4.39
CA PRO A 50 7.73 -18.85 3.56
C PRO A 50 7.70 -18.16 2.19
N LEU A 51 8.88 -17.86 1.61
CA LEU A 51 8.98 -17.13 0.33
C LEU A 51 8.24 -17.82 -0.82
N GLU A 52 8.14 -19.14 -0.80
CA GLU A 52 7.40 -19.93 -1.78
C GLU A 52 5.89 -19.67 -1.73
N GLN A 53 5.39 -19.12 -0.64
CA GLN A 53 3.97 -18.78 -0.41
C GLN A 53 3.72 -17.26 -0.47
N VAL A 54 4.75 -16.46 -0.82
CA VAL A 54 4.64 -15.03 -1.06
C VAL A 54 4.41 -14.77 -2.55
N PHE A 55 3.38 -13.98 -2.86
CA PHE A 55 3.02 -13.55 -4.21
C PHE A 55 3.14 -12.04 -4.32
N ILE A 56 3.60 -11.58 -5.48
CA ILE A 56 3.76 -10.15 -5.77
C ILE A 56 2.86 -9.80 -6.95
N ALA A 57 1.83 -8.99 -6.73
CA ALA A 57 1.04 -8.44 -7.82
C ALA A 57 1.66 -7.14 -8.33
N THR A 58 1.87 -7.06 -9.64
CA THR A 58 2.55 -5.93 -10.28
C THR A 58 2.13 -5.77 -11.73
N ASN A 59 2.64 -4.73 -12.40
CA ASN A 59 2.48 -4.53 -13.84
C ASN A 59 3.70 -5.04 -14.63
N GLU A 60 3.55 -5.12 -15.95
CA GLU A 60 4.61 -5.61 -16.85
C GLU A 60 5.92 -4.81 -16.75
N ALA A 61 5.82 -3.48 -16.57
CA ALA A 61 6.99 -2.61 -16.50
C ALA A 61 7.90 -2.91 -15.30
N TYR A 62 7.31 -3.35 -14.17
CA TYR A 62 8.06 -3.57 -12.93
C TYR A 62 8.53 -5.01 -12.73
N GLN A 63 8.02 -5.97 -13.51
CA GLN A 63 8.31 -7.40 -13.33
C GLN A 63 9.81 -7.71 -13.28
N LYS A 64 10.60 -7.15 -14.20
CA LYS A 64 12.06 -7.38 -14.26
C LYS A 64 12.78 -6.80 -13.04
N ALA A 65 12.36 -5.61 -12.58
CA ALA A 65 12.96 -4.96 -11.42
C ALA A 65 12.64 -5.72 -10.13
N ILE A 66 11.42 -6.25 -10.00
CA ILE A 66 11.00 -7.07 -8.85
C ILE A 66 11.81 -8.37 -8.80
N LYS A 67 11.93 -9.10 -9.92
CA LYS A 67 12.77 -10.31 -9.99
C LYS A 67 14.21 -10.07 -9.56
N LYS A 68 14.79 -8.92 -9.92
CA LYS A 68 16.15 -8.55 -9.54
C LYS A 68 16.30 -8.19 -8.06
N GLN A 69 15.24 -7.69 -7.43
CA GLN A 69 15.28 -7.23 -6.04
C GLN A 69 14.93 -8.32 -5.01
N LEU A 70 14.17 -9.33 -5.42
CA LEU A 70 13.60 -10.33 -4.52
C LEU A 70 14.13 -11.72 -4.85
N ASP A 71 15.31 -12.02 -4.31
CA ASP A 71 15.86 -13.38 -4.39
C ASP A 71 15.02 -14.34 -3.52
N GLY A 72 14.73 -15.53 -4.08
CA GLY A 72 14.03 -16.60 -3.36
C GLY A 72 12.51 -16.61 -3.54
N ILE A 73 11.87 -15.60 -4.13
CA ILE A 73 10.47 -15.68 -4.55
C ILE A 73 10.40 -16.39 -5.92
N PRO A 74 9.59 -17.46 -6.05
CA PRO A 74 9.40 -18.14 -7.34
C PRO A 74 8.88 -17.17 -8.42
N GLU A 75 9.38 -17.32 -9.64
CA GLU A 75 8.99 -16.45 -10.76
C GLU A 75 7.49 -16.51 -11.06
N GLU A 76 6.90 -17.69 -10.94
CA GLU A 76 5.47 -17.92 -11.11
C GLU A 76 4.60 -17.26 -10.03
N ASN A 77 5.19 -16.83 -8.91
CA ASN A 77 4.50 -16.07 -7.87
C ASN A 77 4.47 -14.56 -8.15
N ILE A 78 5.10 -14.10 -9.23
CA ILE A 78 4.99 -12.71 -9.68
C ILE A 78 3.82 -12.62 -10.65
N ILE A 79 2.67 -12.16 -10.13
CA ILE A 79 1.42 -12.02 -10.88
C ILE A 79 1.45 -10.69 -11.61
N VAL A 80 1.41 -10.74 -12.94
CA VAL A 80 1.46 -9.54 -13.78
C VAL A 80 0.05 -9.15 -14.21
N GLU A 81 -0.40 -7.99 -13.75
CA GLU A 81 -1.64 -7.39 -14.20
C GLU A 81 -1.47 -6.82 -15.63
N PRO A 82 -2.30 -7.20 -16.59
CA PRO A 82 -2.14 -6.74 -17.99
C PRO A 82 -2.44 -5.25 -18.18
N MET A 83 -3.19 -4.64 -17.27
CA MET A 83 -3.53 -3.22 -17.22
C MET A 83 -3.98 -2.79 -15.84
N LYS A 84 -4.09 -1.49 -15.58
CA LYS A 84 -4.58 -0.96 -14.29
C LYS A 84 -6.09 -1.11 -14.19
N ARG A 85 -6.57 -1.82 -13.14
CA ARG A 85 -8.01 -2.01 -12.81
C ARG A 85 -8.30 -1.83 -11.33
N ASN A 86 -7.39 -1.15 -10.60
CA ASN A 86 -7.51 -0.91 -9.16
C ASN A 86 -7.45 -2.20 -8.32
N THR A 87 -7.59 -2.09 -6.99
CA THR A 87 -7.23 -3.17 -6.04
C THR A 87 -8.20 -4.35 -6.04
N ALA A 88 -9.48 -4.19 -6.39
CA ALA A 88 -10.42 -5.33 -6.45
C ALA A 88 -10.03 -6.34 -7.56
N ALA A 89 -9.69 -5.87 -8.75
CA ALA A 89 -9.26 -6.74 -9.84
C ALA A 89 -7.90 -7.40 -9.55
N CYS A 90 -6.96 -6.65 -8.96
CA CYS A 90 -5.66 -7.13 -8.51
C CYS A 90 -5.81 -8.29 -7.51
N ILE A 91 -6.61 -8.08 -6.46
CA ILE A 91 -6.86 -9.08 -5.41
C ILE A 91 -7.64 -10.27 -5.99
N GLY A 92 -8.65 -10.03 -6.84
CA GLY A 92 -9.43 -11.08 -7.48
C GLY A 92 -8.58 -12.01 -8.34
N LEU A 93 -7.77 -11.47 -9.27
CA LEU A 93 -6.84 -12.23 -10.10
C LEU A 93 -5.85 -13.02 -9.23
N SER A 94 -5.27 -12.36 -8.24
CA SER A 94 -4.32 -12.99 -7.33
C SER A 94 -4.96 -14.10 -6.51
N SER A 95 -6.20 -13.92 -6.05
CA SER A 95 -6.94 -14.94 -5.30
C SER A 95 -7.16 -16.21 -6.12
N VAL A 96 -7.50 -16.08 -7.40
CA VAL A 96 -7.70 -17.22 -8.29
C VAL A 96 -6.39 -17.96 -8.56
N VAL A 97 -5.29 -17.24 -8.82
CA VAL A 97 -3.96 -17.82 -9.05
C VAL A 97 -3.43 -18.52 -7.79
N ILE A 98 -3.62 -17.91 -6.62
CA ILE A 98 -3.18 -18.48 -5.35
C ILE A 98 -4.03 -19.70 -4.99
N GLU A 99 -5.35 -19.66 -5.22
CA GLU A 99 -6.26 -20.79 -4.94
C GLU A 99 -5.94 -22.03 -5.79
N ASP A 100 -5.52 -21.83 -7.04
CA ASP A 100 -5.07 -22.91 -7.92
C ASP A 100 -3.84 -23.65 -7.35
N LYS A 101 -2.89 -22.91 -6.77
CA LYS A 101 -1.65 -23.43 -6.20
C LYS A 101 -1.78 -23.87 -4.73
N TYR A 102 -2.55 -23.16 -3.93
CA TYR A 102 -2.68 -23.30 -2.47
C TYR A 102 -4.15 -23.26 -2.01
N THR A 103 -4.92 -24.24 -2.46
CA THR A 103 -6.36 -24.35 -2.19
C THR A 103 -6.69 -24.22 -0.70
N GLY A 104 -7.67 -23.37 -0.38
CA GLY A 104 -8.18 -23.15 0.97
C GLY A 104 -7.22 -22.41 1.89
N SER A 105 -6.24 -21.67 1.36
CA SER A 105 -5.32 -20.90 2.19
C SER A 105 -5.97 -19.63 2.75
N THR A 106 -5.43 -19.16 3.87
CA THR A 106 -5.67 -17.80 4.39
C THR A 106 -4.66 -16.86 3.76
N MET A 107 -5.15 -15.85 3.06
CA MET A 107 -4.33 -14.86 2.37
C MET A 107 -4.20 -13.58 3.19
N ILE A 108 -2.96 -13.12 3.35
CA ILE A 108 -2.61 -11.79 3.84
C ILE A 108 -2.39 -10.90 2.63
N VAL A 109 -3.05 -9.74 2.56
CA VAL A 109 -2.86 -8.73 1.51
C VAL A 109 -2.17 -7.52 2.10
N LEU A 110 -1.03 -7.14 1.53
CA LEU A 110 -0.21 -6.02 2.00
C LEU A 110 0.15 -5.08 0.86
N PRO A 111 0.09 -3.75 1.06
CA PRO A 111 0.76 -2.79 0.20
C PRO A 111 2.30 -2.92 0.29
N ALA A 112 2.98 -2.76 -0.84
CA ALA A 112 4.44 -2.87 -0.93
C ALA A 112 5.19 -1.64 -0.40
N ASP A 113 4.49 -0.54 -0.11
CA ASP A 113 5.05 0.80 0.03
C ASP A 113 4.70 1.50 1.35
N HIS A 114 4.37 0.70 2.38
CA HIS A 114 4.13 1.18 3.74
C HIS A 114 5.33 0.99 4.65
N LEU A 115 5.58 1.98 5.49
CA LEU A 115 6.56 1.89 6.56
C LEU A 115 5.95 1.27 7.81
N ILE A 116 6.71 0.41 8.47
CA ILE A 116 6.38 -0.19 9.77
C ILE A 116 7.62 -0.16 10.64
N LYS A 117 7.53 0.44 11.83
CA LYS A 117 8.68 0.60 12.74
C LYS A 117 8.88 -0.61 13.65
N ASP A 118 7.80 -1.13 14.24
CA ASP A 118 7.84 -2.30 15.11
C ASP A 118 7.41 -3.57 14.35
N HIS A 119 8.41 -4.24 13.76
CA HIS A 119 8.20 -5.46 12.98
C HIS A 119 7.63 -6.61 13.82
N LYS A 120 8.07 -6.75 15.08
CA LYS A 120 7.60 -7.85 15.96
C LYS A 120 6.15 -7.69 16.31
N ARG A 121 5.76 -6.46 16.69
CA ARG A 121 4.37 -6.13 16.99
C ARG A 121 3.47 -6.30 15.76
N PHE A 122 3.94 -5.91 14.58
CA PHE A 122 3.23 -6.11 13.32
C PHE A 122 2.97 -7.59 13.02
N VAL A 123 4.00 -8.45 13.13
CA VAL A 123 3.86 -9.89 12.91
C VAL A 123 2.90 -10.52 13.93
N ASP A 124 2.92 -10.06 15.19
CA ASP A 124 1.97 -10.51 16.22
C ASP A 124 0.51 -10.16 15.85
N ILE A 125 0.25 -8.92 15.42
CA ILE A 125 -1.08 -8.51 14.93
C ILE A 125 -1.51 -9.33 13.71
N LEU A 126 -0.61 -9.60 12.76
CA LEU A 126 -0.92 -10.47 11.62
C LEU A 126 -1.33 -11.88 12.05
N ARG A 127 -0.63 -12.49 13.02
CA ARG A 127 -1.01 -13.81 13.56
C ARG A 127 -2.42 -13.81 14.12
N LYS A 128 -2.78 -12.80 14.89
CA LYS A 128 -4.13 -12.64 15.48
C LYS A 128 -5.18 -12.41 14.40
N SER A 129 -4.85 -11.62 13.39
CA SER A 129 -5.73 -11.40 12.23
C SER A 129 -5.98 -12.70 11.44
N ILE A 130 -4.96 -13.54 11.26
CA ILE A 130 -5.10 -14.87 10.65
C ILE A 130 -6.01 -15.78 11.47
N MET A 131 -5.85 -15.78 12.80
CA MET A 131 -6.71 -16.57 13.70
C MET A 131 -8.16 -16.12 13.58
N THR A 132 -8.42 -14.81 13.54
CA THR A 132 -9.77 -14.24 13.37
C THR A 132 -10.36 -14.62 11.99
N ALA A 133 -9.58 -14.49 10.92
CA ALA A 133 -10.02 -14.85 9.57
C ALA A 133 -10.33 -16.34 9.41
N ALA A 134 -9.67 -17.21 10.19
CA ALA A 134 -9.85 -18.66 10.12
C ALA A 134 -11.13 -19.16 10.83
N THR A 135 -11.79 -18.35 11.67
CA THR A 135 -12.96 -18.77 12.43
C THR A 135 -14.28 -18.77 11.66
N GLY A 136 -14.30 -18.28 10.42
CA GLY A 136 -15.52 -18.17 9.61
C GLY A 136 -15.26 -17.59 8.24
N LYS A 137 -16.29 -16.97 7.65
CA LYS A 137 -16.18 -16.24 6.37
C LYS A 137 -15.70 -14.80 6.56
N ASN A 138 -14.94 -14.55 7.59
CA ASN A 138 -14.57 -13.23 8.06
C ASN A 138 -13.60 -12.54 7.11
N LEU A 139 -13.85 -11.25 6.84
CA LEU A 139 -12.89 -10.33 6.26
C LEU A 139 -12.26 -9.52 7.39
N VAL A 140 -10.96 -9.61 7.55
CA VAL A 140 -10.24 -8.91 8.63
C VAL A 140 -9.39 -7.80 8.03
N THR A 141 -9.42 -6.63 8.67
CA THR A 141 -8.52 -5.51 8.35
C THR A 141 -7.75 -5.06 9.59
N ILE A 142 -6.63 -4.40 9.37
CA ILE A 142 -5.85 -3.78 10.44
C ILE A 142 -6.14 -2.28 10.42
N GLY A 143 -6.66 -1.78 11.53
CA GLY A 143 -6.94 -0.36 11.71
C GLY A 143 -5.83 0.34 12.47
N ILE A 144 -5.53 1.58 12.11
CA ILE A 144 -4.49 2.40 12.77
C ILE A 144 -5.17 3.53 13.54
N GLU A 145 -4.75 3.78 14.76
CA GLU A 145 -5.29 4.87 15.58
C GLU A 145 -4.99 6.23 14.94
N PRO A 146 -6.01 7.05 14.65
CA PRO A 146 -5.82 8.35 14.05
C PRO A 146 -5.13 9.32 15.01
N THR A 147 -4.07 9.98 14.55
CA THR A 147 -3.33 10.99 15.31
C THR A 147 -3.63 12.42 14.85
N HIS A 148 -4.25 12.57 13.68
CA HIS A 148 -4.63 13.85 13.07
C HIS A 148 -5.76 13.62 12.05
N PRO A 149 -6.49 14.67 11.63
CA PRO A 149 -7.60 14.52 10.67
C PRO A 149 -7.07 14.41 9.23
N GLU A 150 -6.57 13.22 8.86
CA GLU A 150 -6.05 12.93 7.52
C GLU A 150 -7.19 12.72 6.52
N THR A 151 -7.18 13.44 5.40
CA THR A 151 -8.19 13.35 4.34
C THR A 151 -7.80 12.43 3.20
N GLY A 152 -6.57 11.94 3.20
CA GLY A 152 -6.04 11.01 2.20
C GLY A 152 -6.30 9.54 2.51
N TYR A 153 -6.78 9.21 3.71
CA TYR A 153 -7.02 7.86 4.18
C TYR A 153 -8.50 7.51 4.25
N GLY A 154 -8.79 6.21 4.16
CA GLY A 154 -10.06 5.67 4.59
C GLY A 154 -10.16 5.59 6.11
N TYR A 155 -11.38 5.67 6.64
CA TYR A 155 -11.70 5.54 8.05
C TYR A 155 -12.62 4.34 8.27
N ILE A 156 -12.35 3.59 9.33
CA ILE A 156 -13.11 2.42 9.74
C ILE A 156 -13.84 2.76 11.04
N HIS A 157 -15.16 2.86 10.99
CA HIS A 157 -15.99 2.97 12.18
C HIS A 157 -16.11 1.59 12.82
N PHE A 158 -15.49 1.38 13.96
CA PHE A 158 -15.61 0.12 14.68
C PHE A 158 -16.79 0.12 15.67
N GLY A 159 -17.37 -1.05 15.85
CA GLY A 159 -18.52 -1.28 16.70
C GLY A 159 -18.17 -1.97 18.01
N ASP A 160 -18.97 -2.96 18.33
CA ASP A 160 -18.81 -3.71 19.57
C ASP A 160 -17.57 -4.60 19.53
N GLN A 161 -16.94 -4.75 20.69
CA GLN A 161 -15.84 -5.70 20.83
C GLN A 161 -16.40 -7.12 20.75
N LEU A 162 -15.89 -7.89 19.77
CA LEU A 162 -16.30 -9.27 19.58
C LEU A 162 -15.63 -10.19 20.63
N HIS A 163 -14.31 -10.12 20.72
CA HIS A 163 -13.50 -10.91 21.66
C HIS A 163 -12.10 -10.32 21.79
N THR A 164 -11.27 -10.96 22.60
CA THR A 164 -9.85 -10.61 22.78
C THR A 164 -8.99 -11.82 22.42
N ILE A 165 -7.93 -11.61 21.66
CA ILE A 165 -6.92 -12.63 21.33
C ILE A 165 -5.57 -12.17 21.89
N ASP A 166 -5.04 -12.88 22.88
CA ASP A 166 -3.76 -12.59 23.54
C ASP A 166 -3.56 -11.10 23.87
N GLY A 167 -4.61 -10.50 24.46
CA GLY A 167 -4.61 -9.12 24.93
C GLY A 167 -5.02 -8.06 23.88
N ASP A 168 -5.12 -8.40 22.61
CA ASP A 168 -5.62 -7.50 21.57
C ASP A 168 -7.10 -7.68 21.32
N GLN A 169 -7.80 -6.57 21.18
CA GLN A 169 -9.24 -6.52 20.96
C GLN A 169 -9.55 -6.67 19.47
N VAL A 170 -10.57 -7.45 19.16
CA VAL A 170 -11.17 -7.60 17.84
C VAL A 170 -12.53 -6.95 17.86
N PHE A 171 -12.80 -6.04 16.94
CA PHE A 171 -14.06 -5.31 16.84
C PHE A 171 -14.78 -5.64 15.54
N GLU A 172 -16.11 -5.59 15.58
CA GLU A 172 -16.92 -5.55 14.37
C GLU A 172 -16.74 -4.20 13.68
N VAL A 173 -16.78 -4.20 12.37
CA VAL A 173 -16.78 -2.97 11.56
C VAL A 173 -18.23 -2.60 11.26
N ARG A 174 -18.63 -1.38 11.61
CA ARG A 174 -19.95 -0.82 11.30
C ARG A 174 -19.99 -0.17 9.94
N ASN A 175 -18.94 0.54 9.58
CA ASN A 175 -18.88 1.28 8.33
C ASN A 175 -17.46 1.62 7.92
N PHE A 176 -17.24 1.76 6.61
CA PHE A 176 -16.05 2.37 6.01
C PHE A 176 -16.42 3.72 5.41
N THR A 177 -15.51 4.68 5.50
CA THR A 177 -15.63 5.98 4.82
C THR A 177 -14.31 6.31 4.16
N GLU A 178 -14.26 6.26 2.84
CA GLU A 178 -13.04 6.50 2.09
C GLU A 178 -12.86 8.00 1.84
N LYS A 179 -11.69 8.53 2.23
CA LYS A 179 -11.25 9.91 1.99
C LYS A 179 -12.29 10.98 2.33
N PRO A 180 -12.68 11.12 3.62
CA PRO A 180 -13.64 12.13 4.04
C PRO A 180 -13.09 13.55 3.82
N ASP A 181 -13.96 14.54 3.85
CA ASP A 181 -13.53 15.91 3.93
C ASP A 181 -12.93 16.24 5.32
N LEU A 182 -12.28 17.40 5.43
CA LEU A 182 -11.57 17.79 6.66
C LEU A 182 -12.51 17.94 7.86
N SER A 183 -13.77 18.39 7.66
CA SER A 183 -14.73 18.54 8.76
C SER A 183 -15.12 17.18 9.31
N THR A 184 -15.46 16.26 8.44
CA THR A 184 -15.79 14.87 8.77
C THR A 184 -14.62 14.13 9.43
N ALA A 185 -13.40 14.32 8.92
CA ALA A 185 -12.20 13.70 9.51
C ALA A 185 -11.94 14.21 10.95
N LYS A 186 -12.23 15.49 11.25
CA LYS A 186 -12.16 16.03 12.62
C LYS A 186 -13.22 15.42 13.54
N GLU A 187 -14.46 15.29 13.06
CA GLU A 187 -15.54 14.66 13.81
C GLU A 187 -15.18 13.20 14.17
N PHE A 188 -14.64 12.43 13.22
CA PHE A 188 -14.19 11.06 13.45
C PHE A 188 -13.09 10.96 14.52
N LEU A 189 -12.17 11.92 14.53
CA LEU A 189 -11.09 11.98 15.52
C LEU A 189 -11.63 12.30 16.93
N GLU A 190 -12.60 13.22 17.03
CA GLU A 190 -13.23 13.62 18.30
C GLU A 190 -14.13 12.50 18.86
N GLU A 191 -14.80 11.74 18.02
CA GLU A 191 -15.66 10.63 18.42
C GLU A 191 -14.86 9.46 19.03
N GLY A 192 -13.63 9.22 18.55
CA GLY A 192 -12.72 8.20 19.08
C GLY A 192 -13.14 6.76 18.78
N THR A 193 -14.12 6.54 17.88
CA THR A 193 -14.60 5.21 17.45
C THR A 193 -14.17 4.87 16.02
N TYR A 194 -13.21 5.62 15.49
CA TYR A 194 -12.69 5.43 14.14
C TYR A 194 -11.21 5.06 14.14
N LEU A 195 -10.82 4.21 13.20
CA LEU A 195 -9.43 3.89 12.89
C LEU A 195 -9.16 4.22 11.43
N TRP A 196 -7.92 4.57 11.09
CA TRP A 196 -7.52 4.65 9.69
C TRP A 196 -7.47 3.26 9.06
N ASN A 197 -7.96 3.14 7.84
CA ASN A 197 -7.79 1.94 7.03
C ASN A 197 -6.33 1.84 6.54
N SER A 198 -5.62 0.83 7.01
CA SER A 198 -4.23 0.60 6.59
C SER A 198 -4.09 0.01 5.19
N GLY A 199 -5.18 -0.42 4.56
CA GLY A 199 -5.15 -1.17 3.30
C GLY A 199 -4.55 -2.57 3.43
N MET A 200 -4.45 -3.10 4.64
CA MET A 200 -3.98 -4.45 4.92
C MET A 200 -5.17 -5.34 5.26
N PHE A 201 -5.29 -6.47 4.57
CA PHE A 201 -6.45 -7.35 4.72
C PHE A 201 -6.01 -8.79 4.91
N ILE A 202 -6.80 -9.55 5.67
CA ILE A 202 -6.58 -10.95 5.93
C ILE A 202 -7.91 -11.69 5.83
N TRP A 203 -7.97 -12.73 5.00
CA TRP A 203 -9.16 -13.53 4.79
C TRP A 203 -8.84 -14.92 4.24
N GLN A 204 -9.78 -15.85 4.32
CA GLN A 204 -9.71 -17.07 3.55
C GLN A 204 -9.99 -16.76 2.07
N LEU A 205 -9.30 -17.42 1.14
CA LEU A 205 -9.53 -17.25 -0.30
C LEU A 205 -10.98 -17.48 -0.68
N SER A 206 -11.62 -18.48 -0.08
CA SER A 206 -13.05 -18.75 -0.27
C SER A 206 -13.94 -17.59 0.17
N SER A 207 -13.58 -16.87 1.26
CA SER A 207 -14.37 -15.74 1.77
C SER A 207 -14.31 -14.55 0.83
N ILE A 208 -13.13 -14.17 0.35
CA ILE A 208 -13.02 -13.03 -0.57
C ILE A 208 -13.62 -13.35 -1.94
N LEU A 209 -13.46 -14.57 -2.47
CA LEU A 209 -14.08 -14.97 -3.74
C LEU A 209 -15.60 -14.98 -3.65
N ALA A 210 -16.19 -15.45 -2.53
CA ALA A 210 -17.64 -15.38 -2.31
C ALA A 210 -18.16 -13.93 -2.22
N ASN A 211 -17.40 -13.02 -1.60
CA ASN A 211 -17.74 -11.61 -1.56
C ASN A 211 -17.63 -10.94 -2.94
N ILE A 212 -16.64 -11.32 -3.76
CA ILE A 212 -16.54 -10.85 -5.15
C ILE A 212 -17.74 -11.36 -5.96
N GLU A 213 -18.14 -12.63 -5.79
CA GLU A 213 -19.34 -13.19 -6.44
C GLU A 213 -20.61 -12.40 -6.09
N THR A 214 -20.76 -12.03 -4.81
CA THR A 214 -21.94 -11.33 -4.30
C THR A 214 -21.98 -9.86 -4.74
N HIS A 215 -20.87 -9.13 -4.63
CA HIS A 215 -20.84 -7.68 -4.76
C HIS A 215 -20.29 -7.18 -6.10
N LEU A 216 -19.54 -8.03 -6.83
CA LEU A 216 -18.92 -7.75 -8.13
C LEU A 216 -19.12 -8.92 -9.11
N PRO A 217 -20.39 -9.32 -9.41
CA PRO A 217 -20.69 -10.57 -10.13
C PRO A 217 -20.05 -10.63 -11.53
N GLU A 218 -19.99 -9.53 -12.27
CA GLU A 218 -19.34 -9.49 -13.59
C GLU A 218 -17.82 -9.74 -13.50
N MET A 219 -17.20 -9.26 -12.43
CA MET A 219 -15.78 -9.54 -12.15
C MET A 219 -15.59 -11.02 -11.81
N TYR A 220 -16.48 -11.58 -10.99
CA TYR A 220 -16.44 -12.99 -10.63
C TYR A 220 -16.54 -13.91 -11.85
N GLU A 221 -17.46 -13.63 -12.78
CA GLU A 221 -17.56 -14.38 -14.03
C GLU A 221 -16.24 -14.33 -14.86
N SER A 222 -15.59 -13.16 -14.91
CA SER A 222 -14.29 -13.02 -15.56
C SER A 222 -13.22 -13.82 -14.85
N LEU A 223 -13.20 -13.81 -13.51
CA LEU A 223 -12.28 -14.59 -12.69
C LEU A 223 -12.50 -16.10 -12.85
N ASP A 224 -13.75 -16.56 -12.96
CA ASP A 224 -14.06 -17.97 -13.20
C ASP A 224 -13.53 -18.44 -14.57
N ARG A 225 -13.70 -17.61 -15.62
CA ARG A 225 -13.11 -17.91 -16.94
C ARG A 225 -11.57 -17.94 -16.89
N ILE A 226 -10.94 -17.05 -16.15
CA ILE A 226 -9.48 -17.06 -15.92
C ILE A 226 -9.08 -18.35 -15.21
N LYS A 227 -9.76 -18.70 -14.11
CA LYS A 227 -9.49 -19.93 -13.34
C LYS A 227 -9.51 -21.18 -14.21
N ASN A 228 -10.53 -21.30 -15.07
CA ASN A 228 -10.66 -22.44 -15.96
C ASN A 228 -9.59 -22.49 -17.08
N ALA A 229 -8.89 -21.38 -17.34
CA ALA A 229 -7.81 -21.29 -18.31
C ALA A 229 -6.41 -21.50 -17.71
N LEU A 230 -6.26 -21.41 -16.37
CA LEU A 230 -4.96 -21.60 -15.71
C LEU A 230 -4.35 -22.96 -16.08
N GLY A 231 -3.04 -23.02 -16.23
CA GLY A 231 -2.31 -24.21 -16.63
C GLY A 231 -2.42 -24.56 -18.11
N THR A 232 -3.16 -23.81 -18.92
CA THR A 232 -3.26 -23.99 -20.38
C THR A 232 -2.39 -23.00 -21.15
N ASP A 233 -2.07 -23.29 -22.42
CA ASP A 233 -1.35 -22.38 -23.33
C ASP A 233 -2.11 -21.07 -23.60
N LEU A 234 -3.42 -21.05 -23.33
CA LEU A 234 -4.28 -19.88 -23.52
C LEU A 234 -4.39 -18.97 -22.29
N ALA A 235 -3.83 -19.38 -21.14
CA ALA A 235 -4.01 -18.67 -19.87
C ALA A 235 -3.70 -17.18 -19.96
N GLN A 236 -2.54 -16.80 -20.51
CA GLN A 236 -2.14 -15.39 -20.61
C GLN A 236 -3.08 -14.55 -21.50
N LYS A 237 -3.59 -15.16 -22.59
CA LYS A 237 -4.56 -14.50 -23.46
C LYS A 237 -5.89 -14.30 -22.72
N VAL A 238 -6.39 -15.36 -22.06
CA VAL A 238 -7.66 -15.27 -21.32
C VAL A 238 -7.56 -14.26 -20.18
N ILE A 239 -6.44 -14.24 -19.43
CA ILE A 239 -6.21 -13.23 -18.39
C ILE A 239 -6.32 -11.83 -18.98
N ARG A 240 -5.66 -11.53 -20.10
CA ARG A 240 -5.70 -10.21 -20.74
C ARG A 240 -7.12 -9.85 -21.19
N ASP A 241 -7.78 -10.75 -21.92
CA ASP A 241 -9.11 -10.52 -22.52
C ASP A 241 -10.20 -10.35 -21.43
N GLU A 242 -10.13 -11.10 -20.33
CA GLU A 242 -11.08 -10.99 -19.23
C GLU A 242 -10.79 -9.81 -18.30
N PHE A 243 -9.51 -9.54 -18.03
CA PHE A 243 -9.11 -8.41 -17.18
C PHE A 243 -9.49 -7.05 -17.80
N GLU A 244 -9.51 -6.95 -19.13
CA GLU A 244 -9.96 -5.76 -19.85
C GLU A 244 -11.43 -5.44 -19.59
N LYS A 245 -12.27 -6.45 -19.35
CA LYS A 245 -13.71 -6.31 -19.06
C LYS A 245 -13.98 -5.93 -17.61
N MET A 246 -13.03 -6.17 -16.69
CA MET A 246 -13.25 -5.93 -15.28
C MET A 246 -13.42 -4.45 -14.98
N GLN A 247 -14.37 -4.13 -14.12
CA GLN A 247 -14.58 -2.79 -13.59
C GLN A 247 -13.34 -2.33 -12.79
N SER A 248 -12.93 -1.06 -12.99
CA SER A 248 -11.85 -0.46 -12.21
C SER A 248 -12.41 0.11 -10.90
N VAL A 249 -12.36 -0.67 -9.84
CA VAL A 249 -12.86 -0.33 -8.50
C VAL A 249 -11.88 -0.78 -7.43
N SER A 250 -11.74 -0.02 -6.33
CA SER A 250 -10.94 -0.48 -5.20
C SER A 250 -11.67 -1.59 -4.43
N ILE A 251 -10.91 -2.41 -3.71
CA ILE A 251 -11.47 -3.44 -2.83
C ILE A 251 -12.33 -2.79 -1.74
N ASP A 252 -11.96 -1.60 -1.29
CA ASP A 252 -12.69 -0.84 -0.28
C ASP A 252 -14.11 -0.53 -0.75
N TYR A 253 -14.28 0.17 -1.88
CA TYR A 253 -15.59 0.48 -2.47
C TYR A 253 -16.33 -0.74 -3.02
N GLY A 254 -15.60 -1.70 -3.57
CA GLY A 254 -16.18 -2.87 -4.21
C GLY A 254 -16.74 -3.88 -3.21
N ILE A 255 -16.06 -4.09 -2.10
CA ILE A 255 -16.32 -5.14 -1.13
C ILE A 255 -16.42 -4.60 0.30
N MET A 256 -15.37 -3.91 0.83
CA MET A 256 -15.27 -3.61 2.26
C MET A 256 -16.37 -2.66 2.76
N GLU A 257 -16.93 -1.81 1.92
CA GLU A 257 -18.09 -0.97 2.28
C GLU A 257 -19.44 -1.71 2.24
N LYS A 258 -19.48 -2.95 1.72
CA LYS A 258 -20.73 -3.67 1.43
C LYS A 258 -20.87 -5.01 2.13
N ALA A 259 -19.75 -5.62 2.51
CA ALA A 259 -19.73 -6.93 3.15
C ALA A 259 -20.17 -6.84 4.62
N ASP A 260 -20.80 -7.90 5.13
CA ASP A 260 -21.36 -7.93 6.48
C ASP A 260 -20.33 -8.37 7.54
N ASP A 261 -19.57 -9.44 7.28
CA ASP A 261 -18.70 -10.08 8.28
C ASP A 261 -17.29 -9.47 8.28
N ILE A 262 -17.18 -8.17 8.58
CA ILE A 262 -15.90 -7.47 8.62
C ILE A 262 -15.47 -7.20 10.05
N PHE A 263 -14.20 -7.50 10.34
CA PHE A 263 -13.59 -7.30 11.65
C PHE A 263 -12.33 -6.45 11.53
N VAL A 264 -12.06 -5.64 12.55
CA VAL A 264 -10.86 -4.83 12.64
C VAL A 264 -10.07 -5.15 13.90
N ILE A 265 -8.75 -5.25 13.75
CA ILE A 265 -7.81 -5.34 14.86
C ILE A 265 -6.98 -4.05 14.87
N PRO A 266 -7.01 -3.26 15.95
CA PRO A 266 -6.18 -2.07 16.07
C PRO A 266 -4.70 -2.42 16.09
N GLY A 267 -3.91 -1.78 15.22
CA GLY A 267 -2.47 -1.97 15.09
C GLY A 267 -1.69 -0.77 15.62
N SER A 268 -0.80 -0.99 16.58
CA SER A 268 0.10 0.02 17.14
C SER A 268 1.56 -0.40 16.94
N PHE A 269 2.04 -0.34 15.70
CA PHE A 269 3.38 -0.78 15.28
C PHE A 269 4.16 0.31 14.51
N GLY A 270 3.74 1.57 14.65
CA GLY A 270 4.41 2.70 13.99
C GLY A 270 4.26 2.64 12.47
N TRP A 271 3.02 2.49 12.00
CA TRP A 271 2.64 2.50 10.60
C TRP A 271 2.62 3.91 10.01
N ASP A 272 3.06 4.04 8.77
CA ASP A 272 2.92 5.23 7.94
C ASP A 272 2.84 4.83 6.46
N ASP A 273 1.90 5.38 5.71
CA ASP A 273 1.77 5.09 4.28
C ASP A 273 2.82 5.82 3.43
N LEU A 274 3.57 6.77 4.02
CA LEU A 274 4.50 7.66 3.32
C LEU A 274 3.86 8.24 2.04
N GLY A 275 2.69 8.88 2.17
CA GLY A 275 1.88 9.32 1.04
C GLY A 275 2.50 10.45 0.20
N SER A 276 3.39 11.26 0.78
CA SER A 276 4.05 12.40 0.13
C SER A 276 5.27 12.86 0.93
N TRP A 277 6.04 13.83 0.41
CA TRP A 277 7.26 14.35 1.02
C TRP A 277 7.12 14.75 2.49
N PRO A 278 6.06 15.47 2.95
CA PRO A 278 5.89 15.83 4.36
C PRO A 278 5.85 14.62 5.32
N ALA A 279 5.48 13.45 4.85
CA ALA A 279 5.49 12.24 5.66
C ALA A 279 6.90 11.87 6.19
N LEU A 280 7.96 12.33 5.54
CA LEU A 280 9.33 12.09 6.00
C LEU A 280 9.62 12.70 7.37
N GLU A 281 8.93 13.77 7.77
CA GLU A 281 9.06 14.37 9.11
C GLU A 281 8.63 13.43 10.23
N ARG A 282 7.69 12.52 9.96
CA ARG A 282 7.22 11.53 10.93
C ARG A 282 8.17 10.33 11.10
N VAL A 283 9.07 10.15 10.13
CA VAL A 283 9.87 8.91 10.05
C VAL A 283 11.38 9.15 10.04
N LYS A 284 11.83 10.35 9.72
CA LYS A 284 13.24 10.75 9.74
C LYS A 284 13.56 11.64 10.94
N LYS A 285 14.84 11.75 11.24
CA LYS A 285 15.31 12.66 12.27
C LYS A 285 15.15 14.11 11.82
N VAL A 286 14.53 14.90 12.66
CA VAL A 286 14.36 16.35 12.48
C VAL A 286 15.49 17.05 13.23
N ASP A 287 16.11 18.06 12.65
CA ASP A 287 17.15 18.87 13.29
C ASP A 287 16.57 19.94 14.26
N ALA A 288 17.43 20.76 14.84
CA ALA A 288 17.02 21.78 15.80
C ALA A 288 16.16 22.90 15.19
N ASP A 289 16.28 23.12 13.89
CA ASP A 289 15.53 24.13 13.12
C ASP A 289 14.26 23.56 12.50
N GLY A 290 13.91 22.30 12.81
CA GLY A 290 12.72 21.63 12.26
C GLY A 290 12.93 21.02 10.86
N ASN A 291 14.15 20.92 10.36
CA ASN A 291 14.40 20.41 9.03
C ASN A 291 14.66 18.89 9.01
N VAL A 292 14.20 18.22 7.97
CA VAL A 292 14.64 16.86 7.59
C VAL A 292 15.69 16.99 6.50
N VAL A 293 16.92 16.58 6.78
CA VAL A 293 18.05 16.70 5.84
C VAL A 293 18.57 15.31 5.47
N ILE A 294 18.55 15.01 4.17
CA ILE A 294 19.16 13.82 3.57
C ILE A 294 20.24 14.30 2.61
N GLY A 295 21.49 14.21 3.02
CA GLY A 295 22.66 14.74 2.31
C GLY A 295 23.39 15.84 3.06
N LYS A 296 23.97 16.82 2.35
CA LYS A 296 24.70 17.95 2.92
C LYS A 296 23.95 19.26 2.71
N HIS A 297 23.53 19.88 3.81
CA HIS A 297 22.81 21.16 3.79
C HIS A 297 23.49 22.16 4.72
N TYR A 298 23.55 23.43 4.28
CA TYR A 298 23.97 24.57 5.06
C TYR A 298 22.96 25.71 4.85
N GLY A 299 22.23 26.05 5.91
CA GLY A 299 21.18 27.07 5.85
C GLY A 299 21.49 28.29 6.72
N ILE A 300 20.98 29.44 6.31
CA ILE A 300 20.82 30.64 7.15
C ILE A 300 19.33 30.91 7.23
N ASP A 301 18.76 30.92 8.44
CA ASP A 301 17.33 31.14 8.67
C ASP A 301 16.45 30.20 7.81
N THR A 302 16.80 28.91 7.77
CA THR A 302 16.02 27.87 7.06
C THR A 302 15.40 26.93 8.07
N THR A 303 14.06 26.88 8.08
CA THR A 303 13.28 26.16 9.08
C THR A 303 12.20 25.27 8.47
N ASN A 304 11.77 24.25 9.24
CA ASN A 304 10.61 23.40 8.92
C ASN A 304 10.62 22.78 7.51
N SER A 305 11.79 22.52 6.93
CA SER A 305 11.95 22.19 5.52
C SER A 305 12.47 20.77 5.32
N ILE A 306 12.17 20.19 4.16
CA ILE A 306 12.64 18.86 3.78
C ILE A 306 13.65 19.05 2.63
N ILE A 307 14.90 18.67 2.87
CA ILE A 307 15.98 18.81 1.92
C ILE A 307 16.56 17.40 1.63
N HIS A 308 16.34 16.93 0.41
CA HIS A 308 16.88 15.65 -0.08
C HIS A 308 17.84 15.90 -1.23
N SER A 309 19.14 15.81 -0.98
CA SER A 309 20.21 15.92 -1.98
C SER A 309 21.41 15.10 -1.55
N PRO A 310 21.42 13.78 -1.80
CA PRO A 310 22.47 12.89 -1.32
C PRO A 310 23.84 13.17 -1.97
N ASN A 311 23.87 13.72 -3.18
CA ASN A 311 25.10 13.85 -3.98
C ASN A 311 25.64 15.29 -4.08
N LYS A 312 24.83 16.30 -3.81
CA LYS A 312 25.22 17.73 -3.93
C LYS A 312 25.10 18.43 -2.59
N VAL A 313 25.85 19.50 -2.43
CA VAL A 313 25.67 20.42 -1.31
C VAL A 313 24.52 21.38 -1.66
N VAL A 314 23.53 21.45 -0.80
CA VAL A 314 22.43 22.42 -0.89
C VAL A 314 22.67 23.54 0.13
N THR A 315 22.55 24.76 -0.31
CA THR A 315 22.61 25.96 0.58
C THR A 315 21.32 26.75 0.42
N THR A 316 20.78 27.21 1.53
CA THR A 316 19.51 27.96 1.55
C THR A 316 19.61 29.18 2.47
N ILE A 317 18.87 30.23 2.17
CA ILE A 317 18.81 31.45 2.99
C ILE A 317 17.37 31.92 3.08
N GLY A 318 16.85 32.03 4.33
CA GLY A 318 15.55 32.61 4.62
C GLY A 318 14.38 31.80 4.05
N LEU A 319 14.46 30.46 4.07
CA LEU A 319 13.38 29.58 3.61
C LEU A 319 12.66 28.94 4.80
N ASP A 320 11.35 28.82 4.71
CA ASP A 320 10.49 28.14 5.67
C ASP A 320 9.45 27.31 4.96
N ASP A 321 9.12 26.12 5.51
CA ASP A 321 8.05 25.25 5.02
C ASP A 321 8.23 24.81 3.54
N VAL A 322 9.45 24.51 3.09
CA VAL A 322 9.73 24.10 1.71
C VAL A 322 10.19 22.64 1.60
N VAL A 323 9.92 22.04 0.47
CA VAL A 323 10.48 20.75 0.03
C VAL A 323 11.48 21.04 -1.09
N ILE A 324 12.71 20.57 -0.92
CA ILE A 324 13.78 20.64 -1.94
C ILE A 324 14.28 19.21 -2.17
N VAL A 325 14.14 18.73 -3.40
CA VAL A 325 14.59 17.39 -3.79
C VAL A 325 15.43 17.50 -5.05
N ASP A 326 16.67 17.05 -4.94
CA ASP A 326 17.63 17.05 -6.02
C ASP A 326 17.93 15.62 -6.47
N THR A 327 17.85 15.38 -7.78
CA THR A 327 18.29 14.18 -8.46
C THR A 327 19.35 14.52 -9.54
N GLU A 328 19.77 13.57 -10.35
CA GLU A 328 20.74 13.83 -11.40
C GLU A 328 20.20 14.76 -12.48
N ASP A 329 18.91 14.61 -12.81
CA ASP A 329 18.25 15.17 -13.99
C ASP A 329 17.13 16.19 -13.64
N ALA A 330 16.69 16.25 -12.38
CA ALA A 330 15.60 17.13 -11.98
C ALA A 330 15.75 17.67 -10.56
N ILE A 331 15.22 18.87 -10.32
CA ILE A 331 15.12 19.48 -9.00
C ILE A 331 13.66 19.86 -8.79
N LEU A 332 13.08 19.39 -7.68
CA LEU A 332 11.79 19.86 -7.18
C LEU A 332 12.02 20.90 -6.07
N ILE A 333 11.34 22.03 -6.16
CA ILE A 333 11.20 23.00 -5.08
C ILE A 333 9.73 23.35 -4.98
N CYS A 334 9.12 23.10 -3.84
CA CYS A 334 7.71 23.45 -3.62
C CYS A 334 7.44 23.83 -2.17
N ASP A 335 6.35 24.56 -1.95
CA ASP A 335 5.75 24.73 -0.64
C ASP A 335 5.36 23.36 -0.07
N LYS A 336 5.72 23.08 1.18
CA LYS A 336 5.47 21.78 1.83
C LYS A 336 3.97 21.48 1.91
N LYS A 337 3.11 22.47 2.11
CA LYS A 337 1.65 22.30 2.15
C LYS A 337 1.05 21.92 0.80
N ARG A 338 1.77 22.21 -0.30
CA ARG A 338 1.36 21.90 -1.67
C ARG A 338 2.02 20.63 -2.25
N ALA A 339 2.75 19.88 -1.45
CA ALA A 339 3.47 18.68 -1.90
C ALA A 339 2.56 17.60 -2.55
N GLN A 340 1.26 17.61 -2.28
CA GLN A 340 0.30 16.72 -2.96
C GLN A 340 0.12 17.06 -4.45
N GLU A 341 0.40 18.32 -4.85
CA GLU A 341 0.30 18.77 -6.24
C GLU A 341 1.48 18.33 -7.13
N VAL A 342 2.51 17.71 -6.54
CA VAL A 342 3.67 17.18 -7.29
C VAL A 342 3.25 16.22 -8.42
N LYS A 343 2.15 15.47 -8.24
CA LYS A 343 1.57 14.63 -9.29
C LYS A 343 1.16 15.42 -10.54
N GLU A 344 0.76 16.70 -10.38
CA GLU A 344 0.32 17.56 -11.48
C GLU A 344 1.51 18.08 -12.29
N ILE A 345 2.64 18.36 -11.62
CA ILE A 345 3.91 18.70 -12.30
C ILE A 345 4.33 17.57 -13.24
N ARG A 346 4.20 16.32 -12.78
CA ARG A 346 4.50 15.15 -13.62
C ARG A 346 3.61 15.11 -14.88
N ASN A 347 2.31 15.41 -14.76
CA ASN A 347 1.41 15.47 -15.90
C ASN A 347 1.82 16.59 -16.90
N ILE A 348 2.29 17.73 -16.38
CA ILE A 348 2.80 18.83 -17.21
C ILE A 348 4.06 18.38 -17.98
N LEU A 349 5.02 17.74 -17.30
CA LEU A 349 6.25 17.24 -17.95
C LEU A 349 5.93 16.20 -19.03
N GLU A 350 4.97 15.33 -18.80
CA GLU A 350 4.51 14.35 -19.78
C GLU A 350 3.87 15.04 -21.02
N ALA A 351 3.06 16.07 -20.80
CA ALA A 351 2.44 16.83 -21.88
C ALA A 351 3.47 17.62 -22.72
N GLU A 352 4.58 18.04 -22.10
CA GLU A 352 5.72 18.72 -22.77
C GLU A 352 6.72 17.74 -23.42
N GLY A 353 6.49 16.42 -23.33
CA GLY A 353 7.35 15.40 -23.92
C GLY A 353 8.69 15.18 -23.21
N LEU A 354 8.77 15.58 -21.93
CA LEU A 354 9.97 15.39 -21.08
C LEU A 354 9.93 14.02 -20.40
N GLU A 355 9.78 12.96 -21.19
CA GLU A 355 9.62 11.58 -20.67
C GLU A 355 10.85 11.09 -19.90
N ASP A 356 12.04 11.56 -20.23
CA ASP A 356 13.28 11.19 -19.55
C ASP A 356 13.30 11.61 -18.06
N CYS A 357 12.45 12.58 -17.70
CA CYS A 357 12.30 13.05 -16.31
C CYS A 357 11.16 12.38 -15.54
N LEU A 358 10.42 11.41 -16.17
CA LEU A 358 9.19 10.83 -15.58
C LEU A 358 9.43 9.45 -14.89
#